data_2cb28eef5a5a52cbc333bce17a7d5cbb
#
_entry.id   2cb28eef5a5a52cbc333bce17a7d5cbb
#
_cell.length_a   1.000
_cell.length_b   1.000
_cell.length_c   1.000
_cell.angle_alpha   90.00
_cell.angle_beta   90.00
_cell.angle_gamma   90.00
#
_symmetry.space_group_name_H-M   'P 1'
#
loop_
_entity.id
_entity.type
_entity.pdbx_description
1 polymer ?
#
loop_
_entity_poly.entity_id
_entity_poly.type
_entity_poly.pdbx_seq_one_letter_code
_entity_poly.pdbx_strand_id
1 'polypeptide(L)'
;MNSFFTFWSTRPIQKYWILLPLSYTLFLQILTGFPKPDSLKNLDANELFVRFSEELFDYPFWLQDLSHLPLFFVLAWLWSWQLGSVLKFSAILRNKAFLFSTFYGCANEMAQAFIPDRFPSPGDLIMNLAGVFLGLTLHSLLCRRNMAQALD
;
A
#
# COMPACT_ATOMS: atom_id res chain seq x y z
N MET A 1 -11.05 21.88 12.93
CA MET A 1 -10.45 20.78 12.12
C MET A 1 -10.17 19.57 13.02
N ASN A 2 -10.56 18.37 12.62
CA ASN A 2 -10.34 17.18 13.45
C ASN A 2 -8.82 16.91 13.58
N SER A 3 -8.31 16.82 14.79
CA SER A 3 -6.90 16.50 15.10
C SER A 3 -6.37 15.24 14.38
N PHE A 4 -7.28 14.28 14.14
CA PHE A 4 -6.99 13.07 13.39
C PHE A 4 -6.51 13.34 11.95
N PHE A 5 -7.25 14.13 11.17
CA PHE A 5 -6.86 14.44 9.79
C PHE A 5 -5.57 15.27 9.73
N THR A 6 -5.37 16.16 10.69
CA THR A 6 -4.13 16.95 10.78
C THR A 6 -2.93 16.03 11.03
N PHE A 7 -3.05 15.08 11.94
CA PHE A 7 -1.99 14.10 12.22
C PHE A 7 -1.57 13.33 10.95
N TRP A 8 -2.53 12.77 10.21
CA TRP A 8 -2.25 11.96 9.03
C TRP A 8 -1.86 12.74 7.77
N SER A 9 -1.95 14.05 7.78
CA SER A 9 -1.54 14.92 6.67
C SER A 9 -0.25 15.69 6.94
N THR A 10 0.25 15.67 8.18
CA THR A 10 1.51 16.34 8.55
C THR A 10 2.60 15.31 8.78
N ARG A 11 3.80 15.60 8.28
CA ARG A 11 4.95 14.74 8.54
C ARG A 11 5.20 14.61 10.03
N PRO A 12 5.36 13.39 10.57
CA PRO A 12 5.66 13.20 11.99
C PRO A 12 7.03 13.77 12.35
N ILE A 13 7.08 14.45 13.48
CA ILE A 13 8.31 15.10 13.98
C ILE A 13 9.25 14.06 14.61
N GLN A 14 8.67 13.10 15.32
CA GLN A 14 9.45 12.08 16.03
C GLN A 14 9.93 10.99 15.05
N LYS A 15 11.23 10.71 15.10
CA LYS A 15 11.88 9.74 14.19
C LYS A 15 11.38 8.31 14.36
N TYR A 16 10.89 7.92 15.54
CA TYR A 16 10.40 6.56 15.77
C TYR A 16 9.15 6.20 14.96
N TRP A 17 8.40 7.18 14.45
CA TRP A 17 7.25 6.93 13.57
C TRP A 17 7.62 6.22 12.25
N ILE A 18 8.91 6.18 11.90
CA ILE A 18 9.41 5.37 10.77
C ILE A 18 9.11 3.87 10.96
N LEU A 19 8.98 3.42 12.22
CA LEU A 19 8.66 2.03 12.52
C LEU A 19 7.29 1.61 11.96
N LEU A 20 6.34 2.55 11.83
CA LEU A 20 5.00 2.25 11.33
C LEU A 20 5.00 1.83 9.84
N PRO A 21 5.52 2.64 8.89
CA PRO A 21 5.62 2.18 7.50
C PRO A 21 6.57 0.98 7.33
N LEU A 22 7.63 0.86 8.13
CA LEU A 22 8.53 -0.30 8.08
C LEU A 22 7.82 -1.59 8.53
N SER A 23 7.11 -1.56 9.66
CA SER A 23 6.36 -2.72 10.15
C SER A 23 5.23 -3.11 9.20
N TYR A 24 4.57 -2.12 8.58
CA TYR A 24 3.56 -2.39 7.57
C TYR A 24 4.17 -3.01 6.29
N THR A 25 5.32 -2.52 5.84
CA THR A 25 6.04 -3.12 4.69
C THR A 25 6.44 -4.56 4.98
N LEU A 26 6.93 -4.85 6.19
CA LEU A 26 7.24 -6.21 6.64
C LEU A 26 5.97 -7.09 6.71
N PHE A 27 4.88 -6.55 7.24
CA PHE A 27 3.59 -7.24 7.28
C PHE A 27 3.10 -7.60 5.88
N LEU A 28 3.18 -6.67 4.92
CA LEU A 28 2.88 -6.95 3.51
C LEU A 28 3.75 -8.07 2.96
N GLN A 29 5.05 -8.05 3.24
CA GLN A 29 5.97 -9.08 2.78
C GLN A 29 5.59 -10.46 3.33
N ILE A 30 5.15 -10.54 4.59
CA ILE A 30 4.66 -11.78 5.19
C ILE A 30 3.35 -12.24 4.52
N LEU A 31 2.44 -11.32 4.20
CA LEU A 31 1.17 -11.66 3.56
C LEU A 31 1.33 -12.12 2.11
N THR A 32 2.24 -11.51 1.35
CA THR A 32 2.26 -11.64 -0.11
C THR A 32 3.53 -12.26 -0.66
N GLY A 33 4.64 -12.24 0.07
CA GLY A 33 5.96 -12.44 -0.52
C GLY A 33 6.92 -13.42 0.17
N PHE A 34 6.49 -14.20 1.16
CA PHE A 34 7.35 -15.23 1.76
C PHE A 34 6.75 -16.63 1.68
N PRO A 35 7.57 -17.68 1.47
CA PRO A 35 7.17 -19.04 1.76
C PRO A 35 6.79 -19.12 3.24
N LYS A 36 5.54 -19.45 3.51
CA LYS A 36 5.04 -19.42 4.89
C LYS A 36 5.26 -20.76 5.57
N PRO A 37 5.68 -20.78 6.84
CA PRO A 37 5.58 -21.99 7.66
C PRO A 37 4.11 -22.43 7.75
N ASP A 38 3.87 -23.72 7.96
CA ASP A 38 2.52 -24.31 7.98
C ASP A 38 1.55 -23.60 8.94
N SER A 39 2.08 -23.06 10.05
CA SER A 39 1.30 -22.27 11.02
C SER A 39 0.78 -20.94 10.51
N LEU A 40 1.33 -20.43 9.41
CA LEU A 40 0.96 -19.13 8.82
C LEU A 40 0.37 -19.25 7.42
N LYS A 41 0.13 -20.46 6.91
CA LYS A 41 -0.44 -20.67 5.56
C LYS A 41 -1.79 -19.98 5.38
N ASN A 42 -2.60 -19.91 6.45
CA ASN A 42 -3.92 -19.28 6.43
C ASN A 42 -3.87 -17.73 6.45
N LEU A 43 -2.67 -17.12 6.56
CA LEU A 43 -2.47 -15.67 6.52
C LEU A 43 -2.09 -15.18 5.10
N ASP A 44 -2.72 -15.76 4.08
CA ASP A 44 -2.59 -15.27 2.72
C ASP A 44 -3.63 -14.19 2.45
N ALA A 45 -3.18 -13.02 1.96
CA ALA A 45 -4.09 -11.93 1.65
C ALA A 45 -5.11 -12.33 0.58
N ASN A 46 -4.68 -13.09 -0.42
CA ASN A 46 -5.57 -13.57 -1.48
C ASN A 46 -6.57 -14.58 -0.92
N GLU A 47 -6.13 -15.55 -0.10
CA GLU A 47 -7.01 -16.53 0.50
C GLU A 47 -8.05 -15.89 1.45
N LEU A 48 -7.62 -14.94 2.28
CA LEU A 48 -8.54 -14.19 3.15
C LEU A 48 -9.58 -13.41 2.33
N PHE A 49 -9.15 -12.78 1.24
CA PHE A 49 -10.05 -12.01 0.38
C PHE A 49 -10.96 -12.92 -0.45
N VAL A 50 -10.47 -14.08 -0.89
CA VAL A 50 -11.26 -15.13 -1.54
C VAL A 50 -12.39 -15.58 -0.63
N ARG A 51 -12.08 -16.01 0.59
CA ARG A 51 -13.10 -16.45 1.56
C ARG A 51 -14.13 -15.35 1.84
N PHE A 52 -13.70 -14.11 2.01
CA PHE A 52 -14.59 -12.98 2.21
C PHE A 52 -15.49 -12.72 1.00
N SER A 53 -14.98 -12.88 -0.22
CA SER A 53 -15.75 -12.67 -1.44
C SER A 53 -16.65 -13.83 -1.79
N GLU A 54 -16.29 -15.08 -1.47
CA GLU A 54 -17.16 -16.26 -1.58
C GLU A 54 -18.40 -16.14 -0.69
N GLU A 55 -18.26 -15.54 0.50
CA GLU A 55 -19.39 -15.28 1.40
C GLU A 55 -20.31 -14.17 0.92
N LEU A 56 -19.80 -13.19 0.14
CA LEU A 56 -20.55 -12.00 -0.27
C LEU A 56 -21.03 -12.05 -1.74
N PHE A 57 -20.28 -12.69 -2.62
CA PHE A 57 -20.52 -12.70 -4.07
C PHE A 57 -20.12 -14.03 -4.66
N ASP A 58 -20.94 -14.68 -5.46
CA ASP A 58 -20.52 -15.82 -6.28
C ASP A 58 -19.29 -15.43 -7.14
N TYR A 59 -18.20 -16.03 -6.85
CA TYR A 59 -16.79 -15.66 -7.03
C TYR A 59 -16.30 -15.39 -8.48
N PRO A 60 -15.86 -14.16 -8.86
CA PRO A 60 -15.04 -13.93 -10.05
C PRO A 60 -13.54 -13.78 -9.73
N PHE A 61 -12.68 -14.47 -10.50
CA PHE A 61 -11.22 -14.51 -10.33
C PHE A 61 -10.51 -13.13 -10.26
N TRP A 62 -11.06 -12.08 -10.89
CA TRP A 62 -10.48 -10.73 -10.83
C TRP A 62 -10.54 -10.08 -9.43
N LEU A 63 -11.37 -10.60 -8.54
CA LEU A 63 -11.45 -10.12 -7.16
C LEU A 63 -10.22 -10.49 -6.33
N GLN A 64 -9.47 -11.54 -6.70
CA GLN A 64 -8.20 -11.88 -6.02
C GLN A 64 -7.20 -10.76 -6.16
N ASP A 65 -7.01 -10.30 -7.41
CA ASP A 65 -6.06 -9.22 -7.72
C ASP A 65 -6.45 -7.93 -6.99
N LEU A 66 -7.76 -7.71 -6.76
CA LEU A 66 -8.25 -6.51 -6.09
C LEU A 66 -7.77 -6.38 -4.64
N SER A 67 -7.41 -7.47 -3.95
CA SER A 67 -6.86 -7.44 -2.59
C SER A 67 -5.58 -6.61 -2.48
N HIS A 68 -4.79 -6.56 -3.53
CA HIS A 68 -3.54 -5.81 -3.61
C HIS A 68 -3.76 -4.29 -3.58
N LEU A 69 -4.87 -3.80 -4.12
CA LEU A 69 -5.16 -2.37 -4.20
C LEU A 69 -5.22 -1.69 -2.82
N PRO A 70 -6.05 -2.11 -1.84
CA PRO A 70 -6.09 -1.48 -0.53
C PRO A 70 -4.78 -1.65 0.25
N LEU A 71 -4.08 -2.76 0.07
CA LEU A 71 -2.82 -3.01 0.76
C LEU A 71 -1.73 -2.02 0.29
N PHE A 72 -1.59 -1.84 -1.00
CA PHE A 72 -0.61 -0.89 -1.56
C PHE A 72 -1.04 0.57 -1.44
N PHE A 73 -2.34 0.84 -1.34
CA PHE A 73 -2.86 2.14 -0.96
C PHE A 73 -2.35 2.57 0.42
N VAL A 74 -2.50 1.70 1.43
CA VAL A 74 -2.04 1.99 2.80
C VAL A 74 -0.52 2.11 2.84
N LEU A 75 0.22 1.25 2.13
CA LEU A 75 1.68 1.34 2.02
C LEU A 75 2.13 2.73 1.53
N ALA A 76 1.57 3.16 0.41
CA ALA A 76 1.93 4.43 -0.22
C ALA A 76 1.52 5.64 0.64
N TRP A 77 0.37 5.56 1.31
CA TRP A 77 -0.06 6.56 2.29
C TRP A 77 0.92 6.69 3.44
N LEU A 78 1.29 5.59 4.09
CA LEU A 78 2.20 5.59 5.23
C LEU A 78 3.58 6.12 4.87
N TRP A 79 4.12 5.72 3.73
CA TRP A 79 5.40 6.25 3.26
C TRP A 79 5.31 7.72 2.86
N SER A 80 4.21 8.15 2.25
CA SER A 80 3.98 9.56 1.91
C SER A 80 3.90 10.43 3.17
N TRP A 81 3.16 9.98 4.18
CA TRP A 81 3.05 10.64 5.47
C TRP A 81 4.40 10.73 6.19
N GLN A 82 5.14 9.62 6.30
CA GLN A 82 6.44 9.59 6.97
C GLN A 82 7.47 10.50 6.29
N LEU A 83 7.50 10.51 4.96
CA LEU A 83 8.47 11.30 4.19
C LEU A 83 8.02 12.75 3.97
N GLY A 84 6.77 13.09 4.29
CA GLY A 84 6.18 14.40 3.99
C GLY A 84 6.09 14.64 2.48
N SER A 85 5.91 13.58 1.70
CA SER A 85 5.92 13.64 0.24
C SER A 85 4.54 14.01 -0.30
N VAL A 86 4.44 15.16 -0.97
CA VAL A 86 3.21 15.57 -1.70
C VAL A 86 3.40 15.26 -3.18
N LEU A 87 2.41 14.60 -3.78
CA LEU A 87 2.45 14.22 -5.18
C LEU A 87 2.34 15.46 -6.09
N LYS A 88 3.32 15.60 -6.99
CA LYS A 88 3.31 16.53 -8.12
C LYS A 88 3.51 15.72 -9.40
N PHE A 89 2.53 15.70 -10.29
CA PHE A 89 2.59 14.89 -11.52
C PHE A 89 3.79 15.25 -12.40
N SER A 90 4.16 16.53 -12.47
CA SER A 90 5.34 17.01 -13.22
C SER A 90 6.67 16.54 -12.64
N ALA A 91 6.67 15.97 -11.43
CA ALA A 91 7.85 15.53 -10.73
C ALA A 91 7.64 14.17 -10.02
N ILE A 92 6.79 13.32 -10.58
CA ILE A 92 6.43 12.03 -9.97
C ILE A 92 7.65 11.14 -9.71
N LEU A 93 8.60 11.11 -10.64
CA LEU A 93 9.85 10.35 -10.54
C LEU A 93 10.85 10.93 -9.52
N ARG A 94 10.55 12.07 -8.90
CA ARG A 94 11.31 12.63 -7.77
C ARG A 94 10.60 12.41 -6.44
N ASN A 95 9.38 11.89 -6.45
CA ASN A 95 8.62 11.62 -5.24
C ASN A 95 9.15 10.32 -4.59
N LYS A 96 9.78 10.45 -3.42
CA LYS A 96 10.42 9.31 -2.73
C LYS A 96 9.41 8.24 -2.32
N ALA A 97 8.21 8.62 -1.89
CA ALA A 97 7.18 7.65 -1.51
C ALA A 97 6.66 6.89 -2.74
N PHE A 98 6.51 7.57 -3.89
CA PHE A 98 6.17 6.92 -5.15
C PHE A 98 7.24 5.90 -5.56
N LEU A 99 8.50 6.34 -5.61
CA LEU A 99 9.60 5.46 -6.02
C LEU A 99 9.72 4.23 -5.10
N PHE A 100 9.67 4.44 -3.79
CA PHE A 100 9.77 3.35 -2.83
C PHE A 100 8.60 2.35 -2.98
N SER A 101 7.35 2.84 -2.99
CA SER A 101 6.18 1.98 -3.03
C SER A 101 6.05 1.23 -4.36
N THR A 102 6.39 1.89 -5.49
CA THR A 102 6.41 1.26 -6.81
C THR A 102 7.51 0.21 -6.91
N PHE A 103 8.73 0.55 -6.47
CA PHE A 103 9.84 -0.40 -6.47
C PHE A 103 9.52 -1.63 -5.61
N TYR A 104 8.95 -1.40 -4.41
CA TYR A 104 8.53 -2.48 -3.53
C TYR A 104 7.45 -3.35 -4.19
N GLY A 105 6.45 -2.75 -4.85
CA GLY A 105 5.41 -3.49 -5.57
C GLY A 105 5.99 -4.40 -6.67
N CYS A 106 6.89 -3.87 -7.48
CA CYS A 106 7.58 -4.67 -8.50
C CYS A 106 8.44 -5.79 -7.88
N ALA A 107 9.20 -5.48 -6.83
CA ALA A 107 10.04 -6.46 -6.15
C ALA A 107 9.21 -7.57 -5.49
N ASN A 108 8.05 -7.23 -4.92
CA ASN A 108 7.13 -8.19 -4.34
C ASN A 108 6.60 -9.19 -5.38
N GLU A 109 6.16 -8.71 -6.55
CA GLU A 109 5.73 -9.57 -7.65
C GLU A 109 6.87 -10.47 -8.15
N MET A 110 8.07 -9.91 -8.29
CA MET A 110 9.24 -10.70 -8.66
C MET A 110 9.57 -11.78 -7.61
N ALA A 111 9.43 -11.46 -6.32
CA ALA A 111 9.65 -12.42 -5.24
C ALA A 111 8.64 -13.57 -5.28
N GLN A 112 7.40 -13.33 -5.69
CA GLN A 112 6.38 -14.38 -5.83
C GLN A 112 6.76 -15.44 -6.87
N ALA A 113 7.53 -15.10 -7.90
CA ALA A 113 8.05 -16.06 -8.88
C ALA A 113 8.92 -17.16 -8.25
N PHE A 114 9.46 -16.95 -7.06
CA PHE A 114 10.31 -17.91 -6.34
C PHE A 114 9.55 -18.68 -5.24
N ILE A 115 8.24 -18.43 -5.09
CA ILE A 115 7.40 -19.12 -4.09
C ILE A 115 6.68 -20.28 -4.78
N PRO A 116 6.76 -21.52 -4.26
CA PRO A 116 6.02 -22.64 -4.79
C PRO A 116 4.51 -22.33 -4.85
N ASP A 117 3.86 -22.75 -5.93
CA ASP A 117 2.42 -22.60 -6.17
C ASP A 117 1.92 -21.14 -6.30
N ARG A 118 2.85 -20.16 -6.45
CA ARG A 118 2.51 -18.78 -6.79
C ARG A 118 3.12 -18.36 -8.12
N PHE A 119 2.32 -17.64 -8.90
CA PHE A 119 2.75 -17.09 -10.18
C PHE A 119 2.59 -15.57 -10.12
N PRO A 120 3.63 -14.79 -10.53
CA PRO A 120 3.49 -13.36 -10.66
C PRO A 120 2.37 -13.05 -11.65
N SER A 121 1.44 -12.20 -11.23
CA SER A 121 0.28 -11.81 -12.02
C SER A 121 0.42 -10.39 -12.52
N PRO A 122 0.26 -10.13 -13.83
CA PRO A 122 0.13 -8.76 -14.33
C PRO A 122 -1.04 -8.01 -13.69
N GLY A 123 -2.11 -8.72 -13.30
CA GLY A 123 -3.25 -8.16 -12.57
C GLY A 123 -2.83 -7.62 -11.21
N ASP A 124 -2.11 -8.42 -10.41
CA ASP A 124 -1.59 -8.02 -9.10
C ASP A 124 -0.68 -6.79 -9.22
N LEU A 125 0.22 -6.76 -10.22
CA LEU A 125 1.08 -5.61 -10.44
C LEU A 125 0.28 -4.34 -10.77
N ILE A 126 -0.74 -4.45 -11.62
CA ILE A 126 -1.63 -3.32 -11.95
C ILE A 126 -2.36 -2.84 -10.69
N MET A 127 -2.87 -3.73 -9.86
CA MET A 127 -3.56 -3.37 -8.62
C MET A 127 -2.60 -2.78 -7.58
N ASN A 128 -1.36 -3.27 -7.49
CA ASN A 128 -0.30 -2.66 -6.68
C ASN A 128 -0.05 -1.21 -7.10
N LEU A 129 0.15 -0.96 -8.39
CA LEU A 129 0.40 0.38 -8.93
C LEU A 129 -0.81 1.30 -8.77
N ALA A 130 -2.02 0.80 -9.01
CA ALA A 130 -3.25 1.55 -8.79
C ALA A 130 -3.41 1.95 -7.31
N GLY A 131 -3.16 1.03 -6.39
CA GLY A 131 -3.16 1.28 -4.95
C GLY A 131 -2.14 2.35 -4.55
N VAL A 132 -0.91 2.25 -5.03
CA VAL A 132 0.15 3.26 -4.81
C VAL A 132 -0.32 4.63 -5.28
N PHE A 133 -0.84 4.72 -6.50
CA PHE A 133 -1.26 5.97 -7.08
C PHE A 133 -2.43 6.62 -6.32
N LEU A 134 -3.43 5.84 -5.95
CA LEU A 134 -4.57 6.30 -5.16
C LEU A 134 -4.14 6.77 -3.78
N GLY A 135 -3.29 6.00 -3.08
CA GLY A 135 -2.79 6.35 -1.75
C GLY A 135 -2.02 7.67 -1.73
N LEU A 136 -1.10 7.86 -2.68
CA LEU A 136 -0.34 9.11 -2.83
C LEU A 136 -1.24 10.30 -3.20
N THR A 137 -2.19 10.08 -4.10
CA THR A 137 -3.10 11.14 -4.57
C THR A 137 -3.96 11.62 -3.41
N LEU A 138 -4.61 10.69 -2.71
CA LEU A 138 -5.50 11.04 -1.61
C LEU A 138 -4.76 11.69 -0.44
N HIS A 139 -3.57 11.17 -0.06
CA HIS A 139 -2.72 11.81 0.93
C HIS A 139 -2.35 13.25 0.52
N SER A 140 -1.97 13.45 -0.75
CA SER A 140 -1.58 14.76 -1.25
C SER A 140 -2.74 15.76 -1.29
N LEU A 141 -3.95 15.31 -1.61
CA LEU A 141 -5.16 16.14 -1.56
C LEU A 141 -5.45 16.57 -0.12
N LEU A 142 -5.32 15.65 0.85
CA LEU A 142 -5.50 15.96 2.26
C LEU A 142 -4.48 16.99 2.75
N CYS A 143 -3.19 16.82 2.40
CA CYS A 143 -2.15 17.77 2.75
C CYS A 143 -2.43 19.18 2.18
N ARG A 144 -2.83 19.27 0.91
CA ARG A 144 -3.14 20.56 0.27
C ARG A 144 -4.32 21.25 0.92
N ARG A 145 -5.38 20.49 1.23
CA ARG A 145 -6.56 21.03 1.91
C ARG A 145 -6.21 21.61 3.28
N ASN A 146 -5.39 20.89 4.05
CA ASN A 146 -4.98 21.36 5.38
C ASN A 146 -4.07 22.59 5.29
N MET A 147 -3.20 22.68 4.29
CA MET A 147 -2.38 23.88 4.07
C MET A 147 -3.23 25.10 3.68
N ALA A 148 -4.24 24.93 2.85
CA ALA A 148 -5.16 26.02 2.48
C ALA A 148 -5.91 26.55 3.71
N GLN A 149 -6.46 25.65 4.55
CA GLN A 149 -7.19 26.03 5.78
C GLN A 149 -6.31 26.67 6.86
N ALA A 150 -5.00 26.56 6.79
CA ALA A 150 -4.08 27.20 7.74
C ALA A 150 -3.70 28.64 7.31
N LEU A 151 -4.07 29.06 6.11
CA LEU A 151 -3.81 30.40 5.54
C LEU A 151 -5.05 31.32 5.64
N ASP A 152 -6.22 30.76 5.90
CA ASP A 152 -7.46 31.47 6.17
C ASP A 152 -7.62 31.73 7.69
#